data_43a7d85e173adc3557cefe0eab7a5889
#
_entry.id   43a7d85e173adc3557cefe0eab7a5889
#
_cell.length_a   1.000
_cell.length_b   1.000
_cell.length_c   1.000
_cell.angle_alpha   90.00
_cell.angle_beta   90.00
_cell.angle_gamma   90.00
#
_symmetry.space_group_name_H-M   'P 1'
#
loop_
_entity.id
_entity.type
_entity.pdbx_description
1 polymer ?
#
loop_
_entity_poly.entity_id
_entity_poly.type
_entity_poly.pdbx_seq_one_letter_code
_entity_poly.pdbx_strand_id
1 'polypeptide(L)'
;MEKKYQNNPNYILREIENECVLVPVDESCIVSNGIISLNDTSAFLWKCFQTPKTIAEAVAEAKAEYEDPNNELEFHINGYVKQYVELKLMEEV
;
A
#
# COMPACT_ATOMS: atom_id res chain seq x y z
N MET A 1 18.98 -8.07 -8.14
CA MET A 1 17.71 -8.71 -7.76
C MET A 1 16.73 -7.70 -7.24
N GLU A 2 15.53 -7.76 -7.74
CA GLU A 2 14.49 -6.84 -7.31
C GLU A 2 13.95 -7.25 -5.94
N LYS A 3 13.72 -6.25 -5.10
CA LYS A 3 13.14 -6.46 -3.78
C LYS A 3 11.64 -6.61 -3.89
N LYS A 4 11.10 -7.53 -3.12
CA LYS A 4 9.65 -7.71 -3.01
C LYS A 4 9.16 -7.15 -1.69
N TYR A 5 7.96 -6.64 -1.71
CA TYR A 5 7.33 -6.04 -0.53
C TYR A 5 5.97 -6.66 -0.32
N GLN A 6 5.55 -6.69 0.92
CA GLN A 6 4.24 -7.22 1.30
C GLN A 6 3.69 -6.38 2.45
N ASN A 7 2.38 -6.20 2.46
CA ASN A 7 1.70 -5.49 3.53
C ASN A 7 1.91 -6.18 4.87
N ASN A 8 1.97 -5.38 5.93
CA ASN A 8 2.01 -5.89 7.28
C ASN A 8 0.69 -6.61 7.58
N PRO A 9 0.70 -7.90 7.93
CA PRO A 9 -0.53 -8.65 8.18
C PRO A 9 -1.30 -8.18 9.41
N ASN A 10 -0.72 -7.33 10.23
CA ASN A 10 -1.38 -6.78 11.40
C ASN A 10 -2.32 -5.63 11.08
N TYR A 11 -2.42 -5.25 9.83
CA TYR A 11 -3.35 -4.21 9.36
C TYR A 11 -4.25 -4.76 8.29
N ILE A 12 -5.51 -4.35 8.31
CA ILE A 12 -6.48 -4.76 7.28
C ILE A 12 -7.13 -3.53 6.68
N LEU A 13 -7.49 -3.65 5.41
CA LEU A 13 -8.20 -2.60 4.71
C LEU A 13 -9.70 -2.77 4.95
N ARG A 14 -10.34 -1.70 5.39
CA ARG A 14 -11.79 -1.67 5.55
C ARG A 14 -12.36 -0.49 4.79
N GLU A 15 -13.57 -0.66 4.30
CA GLU A 15 -14.30 0.41 3.65
C GLU A 15 -15.44 0.83 4.57
N ILE A 16 -15.42 2.07 5.01
CA ILE A 16 -16.41 2.63 5.93
C ILE A 16 -16.93 3.91 5.30
N GLU A 17 -18.25 3.94 5.02
CA GLU A 17 -18.91 5.13 4.45
C GLU A 17 -18.19 5.68 3.23
N ASN A 18 -17.83 4.80 2.29
CA ASN A 18 -17.13 5.14 1.05
C ASN A 18 -15.68 5.62 1.25
N GLU A 19 -15.15 5.45 2.45
CA GLU A 19 -13.74 5.73 2.71
C GLU A 19 -12.99 4.43 2.97
N CYS A 20 -11.79 4.34 2.42
CA CYS A 20 -10.92 3.20 2.68
C CYS A 20 -9.97 3.54 3.82
N VAL A 21 -9.92 2.67 4.83
CA VAL A 21 -9.08 2.89 6.00
C VAL A 21 -8.31 1.63 6.34
N LEU A 22 -7.13 1.80 6.92
CA LEU A 22 -6.36 0.70 7.48
C LEU A 22 -6.62 0.64 8.98
N VAL A 23 -6.97 -0.55 9.46
CA VAL A 23 -7.29 -0.78 10.86
C VAL A 23 -6.36 -1.85 11.39
N PRO A 24 -5.75 -1.65 12.58
CA PRO A 24 -4.93 -2.69 13.19
C PRO A 24 -5.81 -3.87 13.60
N VAL A 25 -5.31 -5.07 13.34
CA VAL A 25 -6.01 -6.31 13.70
C VAL A 25 -5.93 -6.53 15.21
N ASP A 26 -4.82 -6.15 15.81
CA ASP A 26 -4.55 -6.36 17.23
C ASP A 26 -4.20 -5.01 17.87
N GLU A 27 -4.87 -4.70 18.97
CA GLU A 27 -4.63 -3.45 19.71
C GLU A 27 -3.17 -3.29 20.14
N SER A 28 -2.48 -4.38 20.40
CA SER A 28 -1.06 -4.33 20.77
C SER A 28 -0.17 -3.84 19.63
N CYS A 29 -0.68 -3.83 18.42
CA CYS A 29 0.07 -3.39 17.24
C CYS A 29 -0.19 -1.93 16.89
N ILE A 30 -0.90 -1.19 17.75
CA ILE A 30 -1.17 0.22 17.51
C ILE A 30 0.13 1.01 17.70
N VAL A 31 0.69 1.45 16.58
CA VAL A 31 1.94 2.23 16.58
C VAL A 31 1.63 3.71 16.51
N SER A 32 0.42 4.05 16.09
CA SER A 32 -0.07 5.42 16.00
C SER A 32 -1.54 5.41 16.39
N ASN A 33 -2.22 6.51 16.25
CA ASN A 33 -3.59 6.68 16.72
C ASN A 33 -4.66 5.91 15.95
N GLY A 34 -4.35 4.72 15.52
CA GLY A 34 -5.36 3.77 15.07
C GLY A 34 -5.64 3.79 13.58
N ILE A 35 -6.54 4.63 13.13
CA ILE A 35 -7.08 4.51 11.77
C ILE A 35 -6.32 5.39 10.78
N ILE A 36 -5.89 4.78 9.67
CA ILE A 36 -5.20 5.50 8.60
C ILE A 36 -6.11 5.55 7.38
N SER A 37 -6.47 6.75 6.95
CA SER A 37 -7.30 6.94 5.76
C SER A 37 -6.48 6.80 4.49
N LEU A 38 -7.02 6.13 3.50
CA LEU A 38 -6.37 5.91 2.21
C LEU A 38 -7.20 6.56 1.11
N ASN A 39 -6.52 7.20 0.15
CA ASN A 39 -7.19 7.62 -1.06
C ASN A 39 -7.34 6.42 -2.00
N ASP A 40 -8.00 6.60 -3.14
CA ASP A 40 -8.28 5.49 -4.06
C ASP A 40 -6.99 4.82 -4.56
N THR A 41 -5.97 5.60 -4.87
CA THR A 41 -4.70 5.06 -5.36
C THR A 41 -4.00 4.26 -4.28
N SER A 42 -3.96 4.78 -3.06
CA SER A 42 -3.33 4.07 -1.93
C SER A 42 -4.08 2.78 -1.61
N ALA A 43 -5.41 2.81 -1.67
CA ALA A 43 -6.20 1.60 -1.44
C ALA A 43 -5.92 0.56 -2.51
N PHE A 44 -5.80 0.98 -3.77
CA PHE A 44 -5.45 0.07 -4.87
C PHE A 44 -4.07 -0.56 -4.63
N LEU A 45 -3.08 0.25 -4.25
CA LEU A 45 -1.74 -0.25 -4.00
C LEU A 45 -1.70 -1.20 -2.80
N TRP A 46 -2.48 -0.90 -1.77
CA TRP A 46 -2.58 -1.83 -0.63
C TRP A 46 -3.05 -3.21 -1.08
N LYS A 47 -4.04 -3.24 -1.96
CA LYS A 47 -4.53 -4.51 -2.50
C LYS A 47 -3.48 -5.22 -3.34
N CYS A 48 -2.66 -4.46 -4.07
CA CYS A 48 -1.58 -5.03 -4.87
C CYS A 48 -0.55 -5.76 -4.03
N PHE A 49 -0.22 -5.22 -2.86
CA PHE A 49 0.83 -5.77 -2.01
C PHE A 49 0.32 -6.75 -0.96
N GLN A 50 -0.88 -7.28 -1.12
CA GLN A 50 -1.36 -8.34 -0.24
C GLN A 50 -0.59 -9.64 -0.44
N THR A 51 0.03 -9.81 -1.59
CA THR A 51 1.01 -10.86 -1.85
C THR A 51 2.35 -10.21 -2.13
N PRO A 52 3.48 -10.91 -1.94
CA PRO A 52 4.78 -10.31 -2.21
C PRO A 52 4.90 -9.88 -3.67
N LYS A 53 5.30 -8.62 -3.87
CA LYS A 53 5.46 -8.04 -5.21
C LYS A 53 6.62 -7.09 -5.26
N THR A 54 7.21 -6.98 -6.45
CA THR A 54 8.20 -5.94 -6.71
C THR A 54 7.46 -4.64 -7.04
N ILE A 55 8.18 -3.53 -6.94
CA ILE A 55 7.62 -2.24 -7.34
C ILE A 55 7.25 -2.26 -8.83
N ALA A 56 8.09 -2.89 -9.66
CA ALA A 56 7.81 -3.00 -11.10
C ALA A 56 6.49 -3.73 -11.38
N GLU A 57 6.21 -4.78 -10.63
CA GLU A 57 4.95 -5.51 -10.78
C GLU A 57 3.75 -4.65 -10.38
N ALA A 58 3.89 -3.89 -9.29
CA ALA A 58 2.82 -2.98 -8.87
C ALA A 58 2.59 -1.86 -9.89
N VAL A 59 3.66 -1.33 -10.46
CA VAL A 59 3.56 -0.30 -11.52
C VAL A 59 2.82 -0.87 -12.72
N ALA A 60 3.13 -2.10 -13.13
CA ALA A 60 2.46 -2.72 -14.27
C ALA A 60 0.96 -2.89 -14.01
N GLU A 61 0.59 -3.33 -12.82
CA GLU A 61 -0.81 -3.47 -12.45
C GLU A 61 -1.53 -2.12 -12.42
N ALA A 62 -0.87 -1.10 -11.90
CA ALA A 62 -1.44 0.24 -11.84
C ALA A 62 -1.65 0.83 -13.23
N LYS A 63 -0.72 0.58 -14.16
CA LYS A 63 -0.85 1.07 -15.53
C LYS A 63 -2.00 0.40 -16.27
N ALA A 64 -2.40 -0.80 -15.85
CA ALA A 64 -3.56 -1.46 -16.42
C ALA A 64 -4.88 -0.85 -15.93
N GLU A 65 -4.86 -0.21 -14.76
CA GLU A 65 -6.06 0.38 -14.15
C GLU A 65 -6.18 1.88 -14.37
N TYR A 66 -5.05 2.58 -14.48
CA TYR A 66 -5.03 4.04 -14.55
C TYR A 66 -4.22 4.51 -15.76
N GLU A 67 -4.62 5.64 -16.31
CA GLU A 67 -3.83 6.28 -17.36
C GLU A 67 -2.61 6.93 -16.73
N ASP A 68 -1.48 6.85 -17.43
CA ASP A 68 -0.22 7.39 -16.96
C ASP A 68 0.53 8.09 -18.09
N PRO A 69 -0.03 9.19 -18.63
CA PRO A 69 0.54 9.85 -19.79
C PRO A 69 1.94 10.44 -19.53
N ASN A 70 2.27 10.74 -18.29
CA ASN A 70 3.54 11.35 -17.93
C ASN A 70 4.48 10.40 -17.19
N ASN A 71 4.15 9.11 -17.13
CA ASN A 71 4.96 8.10 -16.43
C ASN A 71 5.24 8.46 -14.96
N GLU A 72 4.24 9.00 -14.29
CA GLU A 72 4.37 9.40 -12.90
C GLU A 72 4.04 8.29 -11.90
N LEU A 73 3.39 7.21 -12.36
CA LEU A 73 3.00 6.12 -11.46
C LEU A 73 4.19 5.48 -10.78
N GLU A 74 5.28 5.27 -11.51
CA GLU A 74 6.48 4.67 -10.92
C GLU A 74 7.01 5.53 -9.78
N PHE A 75 7.06 6.84 -9.97
CA PHE A 75 7.49 7.77 -8.94
C PHE A 75 6.57 7.71 -7.73
N HIS A 76 5.26 7.75 -7.95
CA HIS A 76 4.28 7.70 -6.86
C HIS A 76 4.34 6.39 -6.09
N ILE A 77 4.48 5.28 -6.79
CA ILE A 77 4.53 3.97 -6.14
C ILE A 77 5.81 3.79 -5.35
N ASN A 78 6.94 4.27 -5.87
CA ASN A 78 8.20 4.26 -5.12
C ASN A 78 8.06 5.05 -3.82
N GLY A 79 7.47 6.24 -3.89
CA GLY A 79 7.22 7.06 -2.71
C GLY A 79 6.29 6.39 -1.72
N TYR A 80 5.23 5.76 -2.21
CA TYR A 80 4.28 5.02 -1.40
C TYR A 80 4.98 3.90 -0.63
N VAL A 81 5.74 3.07 -1.34
CA VAL A 81 6.41 1.94 -0.71
C VAL A 81 7.40 2.42 0.36
N LYS A 82 8.19 3.43 0.03
CA LYS A 82 9.16 3.98 0.97
C LYS A 82 8.47 4.48 2.25
N GLN A 83 7.39 5.23 2.09
CA GLN A 83 6.66 5.78 3.23
C GLN A 83 6.04 4.66 4.07
N TYR A 84 5.43 3.67 3.42
CA TYR A 84 4.74 2.59 4.13
C TYR A 84 5.72 1.67 4.85
N VAL A 85 6.90 1.47 4.28
CA VAL A 85 7.95 0.71 4.98
C VAL A 85 8.42 1.48 6.22
N GLU A 86 8.59 2.79 6.11
CA GLU A 86 8.97 3.61 7.26
C GLU A 86 7.92 3.60 8.36
N LEU A 87 6.65 3.57 7.98
CA LEU A 87 5.54 3.51 8.94
C LEU A 87 5.27 2.10 9.45
N LYS A 88 6.03 1.12 8.97
CA LYS A 88 5.87 -0.30 9.33
C LYS A 88 4.52 -0.88 8.92
N LEU A 89 3.91 -0.28 7.92
CA LEU A 89 2.67 -0.80 7.32
C LEU A 89 2.99 -1.79 6.21
N MET A 90 4.22 -1.86 5.77
CA MET A 90 4.70 -2.73 4.70
C MET A 90 6.11 -3.17 5.05
N GLU A 91 6.48 -4.36 4.62
CA GLU A 91 7.82 -4.88 4.89
C GLU A 91 8.42 -5.50 3.63
N GLU A 92 9.72 -5.47 3.56
CA GLU A 92 10.48 -6.15 2.52
C GLU A 92 10.58 -7.64 2.86
N VAL A 93 10.28 -8.46 1.89
CA VAL A 93 10.27 -9.91 2.08
C VAL A 93 11.24 -10.62 1.13
#